data_6791a27381d1eba1bfde59c87ff44dee
#
_entry.id   6791a27381d1eba1bfde59c87ff44dee
#
_cell.length_a   1.000
_cell.length_b   1.000
_cell.length_c   1.000
_cell.angle_alpha   90.00
_cell.angle_beta   90.00
_cell.angle_gamma   90.00
#
_symmetry.space_group_name_H-M   'P 1'
#
loop_
_entity.id
_entity.type
_entity.pdbx_description
1 polymer ?
#
loop_
_entity_poly.entity_id
_entity_poly.type
_entity_poly.pdbx_seq_one_letter_code
_entity_poly.pdbx_strand_id
1 'polypeptide(L)'
;MDFKAFFICMFISLLIPFLVFSGDIDAGEKRYNQNCGNCHGPGGMGLASYPKIKGKDTEYLKDRLQTYRAGKKVGPNSSLMIMMARPLSDEEIDNLAAYLNLSLIHI
;
A
#
# COMPACT_ATOMS: atom_id res chain seq x y z
N MET A 1 1.53 26.10 -46.53
CA MET A 1 2.10 25.37 -45.37
C MET A 1 1.67 26.07 -44.11
N ASP A 2 0.71 25.47 -43.43
CA ASP A 2 0.14 26.12 -42.24
C ASP A 2 0.92 25.72 -40.99
N PHE A 3 1.86 26.59 -40.61
CA PHE A 3 2.55 26.46 -39.34
C PHE A 3 1.61 26.42 -38.13
N LYS A 4 0.40 26.96 -38.30
CA LYS A 4 -0.61 26.99 -37.21
C LYS A 4 -1.21 25.62 -36.93
N ALA A 5 -1.32 24.73 -37.89
CA ALA A 5 -1.81 23.37 -37.68
C ALA A 5 -0.81 22.49 -36.95
N PHE A 6 0.47 22.75 -37.16
CA PHE A 6 1.55 22.00 -36.49
C PHE A 6 1.63 22.32 -35.00
N PHE A 7 1.40 23.57 -34.62
CA PHE A 7 1.41 23.98 -33.20
C PHE A 7 0.21 23.46 -32.41
N ILE A 8 -0.95 23.28 -33.06
CA ILE A 8 -2.17 22.79 -32.41
C ILE A 8 -2.02 21.30 -32.05
N CYS A 9 -1.41 20.51 -32.91
CA CYS A 9 -1.15 19.08 -32.59
C CYS A 9 -0.17 18.89 -31.46
N MET A 10 0.78 19.81 -31.25
CA MET A 10 1.80 19.70 -30.22
C MET A 10 1.26 20.03 -28.82
N PHE A 11 0.21 20.86 -28.73
CA PHE A 11 -0.45 21.21 -27.46
C PHE A 11 -1.41 20.11 -26.95
N ILE A 12 -1.99 19.32 -27.84
CA ILE A 12 -2.91 18.24 -27.49
C ILE A 12 -2.17 17.08 -26.82
N SER A 13 -0.87 16.93 -27.07
CA SER A 13 -0.02 15.88 -26.50
C SER A 13 0.29 16.06 -25.00
N LEU A 14 0.02 17.25 -24.45
CA LEU A 14 0.34 17.59 -23.04
C LEU A 14 -0.84 17.40 -22.08
N LEU A 15 -2.01 16.97 -22.57
CA LEU A 15 -3.21 16.77 -21.78
C LEU A 15 -3.45 15.28 -21.45
N ILE A 16 -2.40 14.48 -21.29
CA ILE A 16 -2.54 13.12 -20.78
C ILE A 16 -2.86 13.23 -19.28
N PRO A 17 -4.06 12.79 -18.85
CA PRO A 17 -4.39 12.81 -17.42
C PRO A 17 -3.41 11.94 -16.68
N PHE A 18 -2.80 12.51 -15.65
CA PHE A 18 -1.94 11.78 -14.73
C PHE A 18 -2.82 10.82 -13.94
N LEU A 19 -2.77 9.54 -14.27
CA LEU A 19 -3.48 8.52 -13.50
C LEU A 19 -2.73 8.32 -12.18
N VAL A 20 -3.30 8.88 -11.11
CA VAL A 20 -2.83 8.60 -9.75
C VAL A 20 -3.38 7.23 -9.37
N PHE A 21 -2.52 6.24 -9.32
CA PHE A 21 -2.89 4.91 -8.82
C PHE A 21 -2.95 4.95 -7.29
N SER A 22 -4.15 4.85 -6.73
CA SER A 22 -4.35 4.44 -5.35
C SER A 22 -4.34 2.92 -5.26
N GLY A 23 -3.92 2.34 -4.13
CA GLY A 23 -3.90 0.90 -3.93
C GLY A 23 -5.29 0.27 -4.06
N ASP A 24 -5.33 -0.99 -4.49
CA ASP A 24 -6.54 -1.78 -4.64
C ASP A 24 -6.88 -2.47 -3.31
N ILE A 25 -8.04 -2.15 -2.75
CA ILE A 25 -8.51 -2.67 -1.46
C ILE A 25 -8.73 -4.18 -1.51
N ASP A 26 -9.36 -4.70 -2.58
CA ASP A 26 -9.65 -6.13 -2.70
C ASP A 26 -8.37 -6.95 -2.86
N ALA A 27 -7.43 -6.47 -3.65
CA ALA A 27 -6.13 -7.10 -3.80
C ALA A 27 -5.34 -7.04 -2.47
N GLY A 28 -5.45 -5.95 -1.73
CA GLY A 28 -4.85 -5.80 -0.42
C GLY A 28 -5.41 -6.78 0.60
N GLU A 29 -6.73 -6.96 0.63
CA GLU A 29 -7.38 -7.95 1.50
C GLU A 29 -6.89 -9.37 1.20
N LYS A 30 -6.85 -9.71 -0.07
CA LYS A 30 -6.38 -11.04 -0.52
C LYS A 30 -4.92 -11.27 -0.08
N ARG A 31 -4.05 -10.29 -0.29
CA ARG A 31 -2.64 -10.40 0.11
C ARG A 31 -2.49 -10.48 1.63
N TYR A 32 -3.25 -9.68 2.36
CA TYR A 32 -3.29 -9.70 3.82
C TYR A 32 -3.65 -11.09 4.35
N ASN A 33 -4.69 -11.69 3.81
CA ASN A 33 -5.15 -12.99 4.25
C ASN A 33 -4.16 -14.12 3.95
N GLN A 34 -3.27 -13.95 3.01
CA GLN A 34 -2.23 -14.93 2.70
C GLN A 34 -1.16 -15.04 3.77
N ASN A 35 -0.68 -13.91 4.32
CA ASN A 35 0.50 -13.91 5.17
C ASN A 35 0.42 -13.04 6.43
N CYS A 36 -0.53 -12.14 6.54
CA CYS A 36 -0.55 -11.14 7.61
C CYS A 36 -1.57 -11.47 8.69
N GLY A 37 -2.71 -12.01 8.30
CA GLY A 37 -3.84 -12.27 9.18
C GLY A 37 -3.57 -13.30 10.26
N ASN A 38 -2.65 -14.24 10.05
CA ASN A 38 -2.31 -15.26 11.03
C ASN A 38 -1.75 -14.67 12.32
N CYS A 39 -1.07 -13.54 12.25
CA CYS A 39 -0.52 -12.85 13.41
C CYS A 39 -1.35 -11.62 13.79
N HIS A 40 -1.68 -10.76 12.82
CA HIS A 40 -2.38 -9.50 13.10
C HIS A 40 -3.90 -9.64 13.24
N GLY A 41 -4.42 -10.84 13.07
CA GLY A 41 -5.85 -11.15 13.23
C GLY A 41 -6.71 -10.76 12.04
N PRO A 42 -7.99 -11.16 12.06
CA PRO A 42 -8.92 -10.80 10.98
C PRO A 42 -9.01 -9.29 10.81
N GLY A 43 -8.87 -8.82 9.57
CA GLY A 43 -8.97 -7.40 9.23
C GLY A 43 -7.91 -6.50 9.85
N GLY A 44 -6.84 -7.04 10.42
CA GLY A 44 -5.80 -6.24 11.07
C GLY A 44 -6.15 -5.72 12.45
N MET A 45 -7.12 -6.33 13.11
CA MET A 45 -7.63 -5.89 14.42
C MET A 45 -6.68 -6.19 15.59
N GLY A 46 -5.63 -6.95 15.36
CA GLY A 46 -4.74 -7.43 16.40
C GLY A 46 -5.14 -8.78 16.96
N LEU A 47 -4.18 -9.53 17.46
CA LEU A 47 -4.40 -10.86 18.04
C LEU A 47 -3.31 -11.12 19.10
N ALA A 48 -3.72 -11.36 20.34
CA ALA A 48 -2.80 -11.56 21.46
C ALA A 48 -1.79 -10.39 21.58
N SER A 49 -0.48 -10.67 21.54
CA SER A 49 0.55 -9.63 21.61
C SER A 49 0.83 -8.94 20.28
N TYR A 50 0.24 -9.41 19.18
CA TYR A 50 0.41 -8.77 17.87
C TYR A 50 -0.47 -7.53 17.76
N PRO A 51 0.10 -6.40 17.31
CA PRO A 51 -0.62 -5.13 17.38
C PRO A 51 -1.72 -5.02 16.33
N LYS A 52 -2.72 -4.19 16.66
CA LYS A 52 -3.71 -3.73 15.72
C LYS A 52 -3.05 -2.82 14.70
N ILE A 53 -3.28 -3.08 13.43
CA ILE A 53 -2.77 -2.28 12.31
C ILE A 53 -3.88 -1.70 11.43
N LYS A 54 -5.13 -2.08 11.67
CA LYS A 54 -6.29 -1.53 10.97
C LYS A 54 -6.54 -0.07 11.37
N GLY A 55 -6.95 0.74 10.40
CA GLY A 55 -7.33 2.14 10.61
C GLY A 55 -6.16 3.10 10.71
N LYS A 56 -4.95 2.64 10.49
CA LYS A 56 -3.75 3.48 10.45
C LYS A 56 -3.69 4.31 9.17
N ASP A 57 -2.98 5.43 9.23
CA ASP A 57 -2.76 6.26 8.06
C ASP A 57 -2.02 5.50 6.95
N THR A 58 -2.45 5.71 5.71
CA THR A 58 -1.90 5.02 4.53
C THR A 58 -0.39 5.24 4.40
N GLU A 59 0.06 6.47 4.55
CA GLU A 59 1.49 6.79 4.45
C GLU A 59 2.31 6.14 5.57
N TYR A 60 1.76 6.09 6.77
CA TYR A 60 2.38 5.37 7.89
C TYR A 60 2.54 3.89 7.58
N LEU A 61 1.50 3.23 7.08
CA LEU A 61 1.52 1.81 6.75
C LEU A 61 2.54 1.51 5.64
N LYS A 62 2.55 2.34 4.60
CA LYS A 62 3.51 2.21 3.50
C LYS A 62 4.95 2.36 3.99
N ASP A 63 5.21 3.40 4.78
CA ASP A 63 6.53 3.65 5.34
C ASP A 63 7.02 2.46 6.18
N ARG A 64 6.18 1.93 7.04
CA ARG A 64 6.52 0.78 7.88
C ARG A 64 6.84 -0.46 7.06
N LEU A 65 6.00 -0.79 6.08
CA LEU A 65 6.23 -1.95 5.22
C LEU A 65 7.50 -1.80 4.37
N GLN A 66 7.76 -0.61 3.85
CA GLN A 66 8.98 -0.32 3.10
C GLN A 66 10.22 -0.41 3.98
N THR A 67 10.13 0.06 5.21
CA THR A 67 11.22 0.00 6.19
C THR A 67 11.56 -1.46 6.54
N TYR A 68 10.55 -2.28 6.81
CA TYR A 68 10.76 -3.70 7.06
C TYR A 68 11.31 -4.42 5.82
N ARG A 69 10.78 -4.12 4.65
CA ARG A 69 11.28 -4.70 3.39
C ARG A 69 12.75 -4.39 3.15
N ALA A 70 13.20 -3.20 3.55
CA ALA A 70 14.61 -2.80 3.47
C ALA A 70 15.49 -3.48 4.53
N GLY A 71 14.93 -4.30 5.41
CA GLY A 71 15.66 -5.02 6.45
C GLY A 71 15.98 -4.18 7.68
N LYS A 72 15.30 -3.06 7.87
CA LYS A 72 15.55 -2.15 9.01
C LYS A 72 14.66 -2.51 10.19
N LYS A 73 15.26 -2.60 11.37
CA LYS A 73 14.54 -2.83 12.62
C LYS A 73 13.86 -1.54 13.10
N VAL A 74 12.60 -1.64 13.49
CA VAL A 74 11.84 -0.57 14.12
C VAL A 74 11.77 -0.78 15.63
N GLY A 75 11.69 -2.03 16.05
CA GLY A 75 11.65 -2.43 17.46
C GLY A 75 12.27 -3.80 17.66
N PRO A 76 12.29 -4.31 18.93
CA PRO A 76 12.99 -5.55 19.27
C PRO A 76 12.43 -6.79 18.56
N ASN A 77 11.16 -6.76 18.15
CA ASN A 77 10.47 -7.89 17.51
C ASN A 77 10.30 -7.72 16.00
N SER A 78 11.09 -6.85 15.37
CA SER A 78 10.94 -6.54 13.95
C SER A 78 11.37 -7.66 13.01
N SER A 79 12.10 -8.68 13.49
CA SER A 79 12.65 -9.73 12.63
C SER A 79 11.59 -10.48 11.81
N LEU A 80 10.43 -10.78 12.41
CA LEU A 80 9.33 -11.43 11.72
C LEU A 80 8.74 -10.55 10.62
N MET A 81 8.54 -9.27 10.93
CA MET A 81 8.00 -8.33 9.96
C MET A 81 8.98 -8.10 8.80
N ILE A 82 10.27 -8.06 9.05
CA ILE A 82 11.29 -7.98 8.00
C ILE A 82 11.16 -9.18 7.05
N MET A 83 11.04 -10.38 7.60
CA MET A 83 10.87 -11.59 6.80
C MET A 83 9.58 -11.57 5.99
N MET A 84 8.48 -11.09 6.57
CA MET A 84 7.17 -11.02 5.91
C MET A 84 7.11 -9.93 4.83
N ALA A 85 7.82 -8.82 5.03
CA ALA A 85 7.77 -7.68 4.11
C ALA A 85 8.73 -7.82 2.91
N ARG A 86 9.79 -8.59 3.04
CA ARG A 86 10.80 -8.74 1.98
C ARG A 86 10.24 -9.12 0.62
N PRO A 87 9.31 -10.08 0.48
CA PRO A 87 8.78 -10.47 -0.83
C PRO A 87 7.75 -9.50 -1.40
N LEU A 88 7.36 -8.45 -0.68
CA LEU A 88 6.31 -7.54 -1.14
C LEU A 88 6.80 -6.63 -2.26
N SER A 89 5.99 -6.50 -3.32
CA SER A 89 6.19 -5.48 -4.33
C SER A 89 5.68 -4.12 -3.86
N ASP A 90 6.05 -3.04 -4.55
CA ASP A 90 5.52 -1.71 -4.27
C ASP A 90 4.00 -1.68 -4.41
N GLU A 91 3.47 -2.34 -5.44
CA GLU A 91 2.02 -2.46 -5.65
C GLU A 91 1.34 -3.18 -4.49
N GLU A 92 1.90 -4.29 -4.03
CA GLU A 92 1.34 -5.04 -2.89
C GLU A 92 1.36 -4.20 -1.61
N ILE A 93 2.39 -3.40 -1.37
CA ILE A 93 2.46 -2.48 -0.24
C ILE A 93 1.35 -1.42 -0.34
N ASP A 94 1.14 -0.84 -1.52
CA ASP A 94 0.08 0.14 -1.74
C ASP A 94 -1.31 -0.49 -1.51
N ASN A 95 -1.52 -1.69 -2.00
CA ASN A 95 -2.78 -2.42 -1.84
C ASN A 95 -3.04 -2.77 -0.37
N LEU A 96 -2.04 -3.25 0.35
CA LEU A 96 -2.14 -3.55 1.78
C LEU A 96 -2.44 -2.29 2.60
N ALA A 97 -1.78 -1.19 2.30
CA ALA A 97 -2.01 0.08 2.98
C ALA A 97 -3.44 0.58 2.74
N ALA A 98 -3.95 0.47 1.51
CA ALA A 98 -5.32 0.84 1.17
C ALA A 98 -6.35 0.00 1.94
N TYR A 99 -6.13 -1.31 2.01
CA TYR A 99 -7.01 -2.23 2.75
C TYR A 99 -7.00 -1.95 4.25
N LEU A 100 -5.83 -1.82 4.85
CA LEU A 100 -5.68 -1.64 6.30
C LEU A 100 -6.10 -0.24 6.78
N ASN A 101 -6.04 0.76 5.91
CA ASN A 101 -6.50 2.11 6.23
C ASN A 101 -8.02 2.20 6.44
N LEU A 102 -8.79 1.22 5.95
CA LEU A 102 -10.25 1.24 6.08
C LEU A 102 -10.67 1.37 7.53
N SER A 103 -11.48 2.38 7.80
CA SER A 103 -12.03 2.60 9.13
C SER A 103 -13.15 1.59 9.43
N LEU A 104 -13.48 1.46 10.73
CA LEU A 104 -14.56 0.59 11.20
C LEU A 104 -15.95 0.97 10.65
N ILE A 105 -16.06 2.11 9.97
CA ILE A 105 -17.31 2.64 9.42
C ILE A 105 -17.78 1.83 8.20
N HIS A 106 -16.93 1.00 7.62
CA HIS A 106 -17.25 0.21 6.43
C HIS A 106 -17.66 -1.23 6.73
N ILE A 107 -18.00 -1.50 7.95
CA ILE A 107 -18.54 -2.81 8.36
C ILE A 107 -20.03 -2.86 8.07
#